data_562e920d58a6d60200851582c7bf76ee
#
_entry.id   562e920d58a6d60200851582c7bf76ee
#
_cell.length_a   1.000
_cell.length_b   1.000
_cell.length_c   1.000
_cell.angle_alpha   90.00
_cell.angle_beta   90.00
_cell.angle_gamma   90.00
#
_symmetry.space_group_name_H-M   'P 1'
#
loop_
_entity.id
_entity.type
_entity.pdbx_description
1 polymer ?
#
loop_
_entity_poly.entity_id
_entity_poly.type
_entity_poly.pdbx_seq_one_letter_code
_entity_poly.pdbx_strand_id
1 'polypeptide(L)'
;QNIMSNEILVIDDNTDIRLLISSILKDKGFTIRESSNFVQAIEEINKKLPDVAIIDVKLDKKGDKDGIDILTHIKKIDADLPVIMISGHANVQMAVDSLKLGAFEFMQKPFSSERLLNFVNRGVENLKLKKENKKLNDKLFHSYEFIGESYMITKIRDLMSKLSKMESRVF
;
A
#
# COMPACT_ATOMS: atom_id res chain seq x y z
N GLN A 1 19.93 11.87 -10.99
CA GLN A 1 19.09 10.79 -10.44
C GLN A 1 17.88 11.44 -9.80
N ASN A 2 16.73 11.33 -10.44
CA ASN A 2 15.46 11.71 -9.84
C ASN A 2 15.20 10.77 -8.67
N ILE A 3 15.55 11.18 -7.47
CA ILE A 3 15.10 10.54 -6.25
C ILE A 3 13.61 10.88 -6.16
N MET A 4 12.75 9.96 -6.60
CA MET A 4 11.32 10.10 -6.42
C MET A 4 11.06 10.17 -4.91
N SER A 5 10.71 11.36 -4.44
CA SER A 5 10.34 11.58 -3.05
C SER A 5 9.03 10.84 -2.79
N ASN A 6 8.97 10.05 -1.71
CA ASN A 6 7.75 9.39 -1.31
C ASN A 6 6.67 10.42 -0.95
N GLU A 7 5.45 10.14 -1.39
CA GLU A 7 4.31 11.03 -1.21
C GLU A 7 3.42 10.55 -0.05
N ILE A 8 3.15 11.45 0.86
CA ILE A 8 2.34 11.19 2.05
C ILE A 8 1.09 12.06 2.04
N LEU A 9 -0.06 11.44 2.24
CA LEU A 9 -1.33 12.14 2.41
C LEU A 9 -1.65 12.28 3.91
N VAL A 10 -1.78 13.51 4.38
CA VAL A 10 -2.11 13.85 5.78
C VAL A 10 -3.55 14.31 5.86
N ILE A 11 -4.36 13.61 6.63
CA ILE A 11 -5.80 13.85 6.78
C ILE A 11 -6.11 14.12 8.25
N ASP A 12 -6.40 15.37 8.57
CA ASP A 12 -6.75 15.83 9.91
C ASP A 12 -7.57 17.12 9.78
N ASP A 13 -8.66 17.28 10.53
CA ASP A 13 -9.49 18.49 10.53
C ASP A 13 -8.81 19.64 11.27
N ASN A 14 -7.88 19.35 12.17
CA ASN A 14 -7.11 20.36 12.89
C ASN A 14 -5.95 20.87 12.04
N THR A 15 -6.02 22.14 11.66
CA THR A 15 -5.02 22.81 10.83
C THR A 15 -3.62 22.80 11.48
N ASP A 16 -3.51 23.03 12.79
CA ASP A 16 -2.23 23.08 13.49
C ASP A 16 -1.54 21.72 13.50
N ILE A 17 -2.29 20.64 13.72
CA ILE A 17 -1.78 19.28 13.67
C ILE A 17 -1.35 18.92 12.24
N ARG A 18 -2.15 19.26 11.25
CA ARG A 18 -1.83 19.02 9.83
C ARG A 18 -0.54 19.72 9.42
N LEU A 19 -0.39 21.01 9.79
CA LEU A 19 0.81 21.78 9.52
C LEU A 19 2.04 21.24 10.26
N LEU A 20 1.89 20.81 11.51
CA LEU A 20 2.95 20.22 12.29
C LEU A 20 3.47 18.94 11.63
N ILE A 21 2.58 18.01 11.29
CA ILE A 21 2.92 16.76 10.61
C ILE A 21 3.60 17.04 9.27
N SER A 22 3.01 17.94 8.48
CA SER A 22 3.53 18.31 7.17
C SER A 22 4.93 18.92 7.25
N SER A 23 5.17 19.80 8.21
CA SER A 23 6.48 20.42 8.43
C SER A 23 7.56 19.38 8.79
N ILE A 24 7.25 18.50 9.75
CA ILE A 24 8.18 17.43 10.17
C ILE A 24 8.58 16.53 8.99
N LEU A 25 7.60 16.15 8.17
CA LEU A 25 7.83 15.24 7.05
C LEU A 25 8.52 15.93 5.85
N LYS A 26 8.16 17.16 5.55
CA LYS A 26 8.84 17.95 4.50
C LYS A 26 10.32 18.17 4.80
N ASP A 27 10.66 18.43 6.06
CA ASP A 27 12.07 18.57 6.50
C ASP A 27 12.90 17.28 6.26
N LYS A 28 12.25 16.14 6.14
CA LYS A 28 12.87 14.84 5.81
C LYS A 28 12.80 14.46 4.34
N GLY A 29 12.32 15.36 3.49
CA GLY A 29 12.31 15.19 2.04
C GLY A 29 11.07 14.47 1.49
N PHE A 30 10.03 14.29 2.29
CA PHE A 30 8.75 13.75 1.80
C PHE A 30 7.93 14.81 1.06
N THR A 31 7.20 14.39 0.05
CA THR A 31 6.17 15.22 -0.60
C THR A 31 4.86 15.04 0.14
N ILE A 32 4.20 16.14 0.50
CA ILE A 32 3.00 16.09 1.33
C ILE A 32 1.79 16.64 0.56
N ARG A 33 0.70 15.86 0.58
CA ARG A 33 -0.64 16.34 0.28
C ARG A 33 -1.46 16.37 1.56
N GLU A 34 -2.39 17.29 1.63
CA GLU A 34 -3.20 17.53 2.82
C GLU A 34 -4.69 17.49 2.50
N SER A 35 -5.47 16.99 3.44
CA SER A 35 -6.93 17.03 3.41
C SER A 35 -7.48 17.34 4.80
N SER A 36 -8.50 18.18 4.86
CA SER A 36 -9.09 18.62 6.13
C SER A 36 -10.39 17.93 6.49
N ASN A 37 -10.96 17.15 5.56
CA ASN A 37 -12.23 16.48 5.75
C ASN A 37 -12.35 15.23 4.89
N PHE A 38 -13.40 14.45 5.14
CA PHE A 38 -13.68 13.20 4.44
C PHE A 38 -13.75 13.34 2.92
N VAL A 39 -14.50 14.34 2.43
CA VAL A 39 -14.74 14.52 0.99
C VAL A 39 -13.44 14.81 0.26
N GLN A 40 -12.65 15.77 0.75
CA GLN A 40 -11.34 16.09 0.17
C GLN A 40 -10.40 14.87 0.21
N ALA A 41 -10.40 14.13 1.31
CA ALA A 41 -9.57 12.93 1.44
C ALA A 41 -9.90 11.89 0.37
N ILE A 42 -11.18 11.59 0.16
CA ILE A 42 -11.63 10.65 -0.88
C ILE A 42 -11.27 11.15 -2.28
N GLU A 43 -11.46 12.43 -2.56
CA GLU A 43 -11.07 13.03 -3.85
C GLU A 43 -9.57 12.89 -4.11
N GLU A 44 -8.73 13.21 -3.12
CA GLU A 44 -7.28 13.09 -3.24
C GLU A 44 -6.82 11.64 -3.42
N ILE A 45 -7.42 10.70 -2.73
CA ILE A 45 -7.15 9.26 -2.86
C ILE A 45 -7.53 8.75 -4.25
N ASN A 46 -8.69 9.17 -4.76
CA ASN A 46 -9.18 8.74 -6.07
C ASN A 46 -8.38 9.35 -7.23
N LYS A 47 -7.82 10.55 -7.06
CA LYS A 47 -6.92 11.15 -8.05
C LYS A 47 -5.60 10.38 -8.15
N LYS A 48 -4.99 10.07 -7.02
CA LYS A 48 -3.72 9.36 -6.94
C LYS A 48 -3.52 8.78 -5.55
N LEU A 49 -3.20 7.50 -5.46
CA LEU A 49 -2.83 6.89 -4.19
C LEU A 49 -1.49 7.44 -3.68
N PRO A 50 -1.39 7.80 -2.38
CA PRO A 50 -0.12 8.14 -1.77
C PRO A 50 0.71 6.87 -1.49
N ASP A 51 1.98 7.06 -1.12
CA ASP A 51 2.80 5.95 -0.61
C ASP A 51 2.47 5.59 0.83
N VAL A 52 2.10 6.58 1.65
CA VAL A 52 1.63 6.41 3.03
C VAL A 52 0.49 7.39 3.29
N ALA A 53 -0.52 6.99 4.02
CA ALA A 53 -1.57 7.87 4.53
C ALA A 53 -1.50 7.99 6.05
N ILE A 54 -1.67 9.21 6.55
CA ILE A 54 -1.79 9.52 7.98
C ILE A 54 -3.18 10.10 8.20
N ILE A 55 -3.99 9.43 9.01
CA ILE A 55 -5.42 9.74 9.13
C ILE A 55 -5.81 9.93 10.59
N ASP A 56 -6.41 11.07 10.91
CA ASP A 56 -7.10 11.24 12.19
C ASP A 56 -8.35 10.35 12.24
N VAL A 57 -8.52 9.63 13.32
CA VAL A 57 -9.68 8.76 13.52
C VAL A 57 -10.98 9.56 13.48
N LYS A 58 -10.98 10.77 14.03
CA LYS A 58 -12.15 11.67 14.08
C LYS A 58 -11.91 12.90 13.23
N LEU A 59 -12.51 12.93 12.05
CA LEU A 59 -12.38 14.04 11.10
C LEU A 59 -13.49 15.09 11.19
N ASP A 60 -14.63 14.78 11.79
CA ASP A 60 -15.74 15.69 11.86
C ASP A 60 -16.47 15.58 13.20
N LYS A 61 -16.75 16.73 13.80
CA LYS A 61 -17.52 16.79 15.05
C LYS A 61 -19.01 16.56 14.84
N LYS A 62 -19.48 16.51 13.60
CA LYS A 62 -20.91 16.48 13.24
C LYS A 62 -21.32 15.36 12.27
N GLY A 63 -20.40 14.56 11.76
CA GLY A 63 -20.67 13.58 10.70
C GLY A 63 -20.48 12.12 11.14
N ASP A 64 -21.22 11.24 10.48
CA ASP A 64 -21.12 9.78 10.65
C ASP A 64 -19.89 9.19 9.96
N LYS A 65 -19.07 10.02 9.31
CA LYS A 65 -17.92 9.60 8.52
C LYS A 65 -16.63 10.03 9.22
N ASP A 66 -15.94 9.08 9.74
CA ASP A 66 -14.67 9.27 10.43
C ASP A 66 -13.47 8.70 9.64
N GLY A 67 -12.27 8.83 10.19
CA GLY A 67 -11.06 8.32 9.58
C GLY A 67 -11.04 6.81 9.35
N ILE A 68 -11.86 6.06 10.07
CA ILE A 68 -12.01 4.60 9.91
C ILE A 68 -12.64 4.28 8.55
N ASP A 69 -13.62 5.07 8.10
CA ASP A 69 -14.23 4.90 6.79
C ASP A 69 -13.21 5.15 5.66
N ILE A 70 -12.33 6.14 5.83
CA ILE A 70 -11.24 6.40 4.88
C ILE A 70 -10.25 5.25 4.87
N LEU A 71 -9.86 4.73 6.03
CA LEU A 71 -9.01 3.54 6.14
C LEU A 71 -9.61 2.37 5.37
N THR A 72 -10.88 2.10 5.59
CA THR A 72 -11.61 1.01 4.91
C THR A 72 -11.64 1.23 3.40
N HIS A 73 -11.88 2.46 2.94
CA HIS A 73 -11.88 2.81 1.53
C HIS A 73 -10.49 2.58 0.88
N ILE A 74 -9.42 3.04 1.51
CA ILE A 74 -8.05 2.81 1.03
C ILE A 74 -7.75 1.31 0.92
N LYS A 75 -8.10 0.53 1.94
CA LYS A 75 -7.82 -0.92 1.98
C LYS A 75 -8.58 -1.73 0.93
N LYS A 76 -9.72 -1.23 0.46
CA LYS A 76 -10.44 -1.81 -0.69
C LYS A 76 -9.73 -1.55 -2.02
N ILE A 77 -9.05 -0.41 -2.15
CA ILE A 77 -8.34 -0.04 -3.38
C ILE A 77 -6.94 -0.69 -3.40
N ASP A 78 -6.21 -0.56 -2.30
CA ASP A 78 -4.86 -1.11 -2.14
C ASP A 78 -4.66 -1.61 -0.70
N ALA A 79 -4.72 -2.93 -0.52
CA ALA A 79 -4.54 -3.57 0.77
C ALA A 79 -3.12 -3.40 1.34
N ASP A 80 -2.14 -3.10 0.50
CA ASP A 80 -0.73 -2.96 0.89
C ASP A 80 -0.32 -1.53 1.24
N LEU A 81 -1.15 -0.54 0.97
CA LEU A 81 -0.86 0.85 1.29
C LEU A 81 -0.79 1.04 2.81
N PRO A 82 0.35 1.49 3.38
CA PRO A 82 0.48 1.73 4.81
C PRO A 82 -0.37 2.91 5.25
N VAL A 83 -1.23 2.69 6.24
CA VAL A 83 -2.07 3.72 6.86
C VAL A 83 -1.72 3.83 8.33
N ILE A 84 -1.35 5.03 8.77
CA ILE A 84 -1.10 5.36 10.17
C ILE A 84 -2.33 6.11 10.70
N MET A 85 -3.00 5.52 11.68
CA MET A 85 -4.12 6.16 12.36
C MET A 85 -3.63 6.99 13.54
N ILE A 86 -4.17 8.19 13.70
CA ILE A 86 -3.85 9.09 14.81
C ILE A 86 -5.13 9.45 15.54
N SER A 87 -5.11 9.51 16.87
CA SER A 87 -6.28 9.89 17.67
C SER A 87 -5.89 10.71 18.91
N GLY A 88 -6.65 11.76 19.18
CA GLY A 88 -6.55 12.52 20.43
C GLY A 88 -7.20 11.81 21.63
N HIS A 89 -8.15 10.90 21.38
CA HIS A 89 -8.94 10.18 22.40
C HIS A 89 -8.81 8.68 22.20
N ALA A 90 -7.55 8.20 22.17
CA ALA A 90 -7.27 6.80 21.94
C ALA A 90 -7.59 5.95 23.17
N ASN A 91 -8.21 4.81 22.93
CA ASN A 91 -8.25 3.70 23.88
C ASN A 91 -7.71 2.43 23.20
N VAL A 92 -7.45 1.41 23.99
CA VAL A 92 -6.90 0.12 23.51
C VAL A 92 -7.82 -0.51 22.46
N GLN A 93 -9.12 -0.45 22.66
CA GLN A 93 -10.09 -1.04 21.73
C GLN A 93 -10.04 -0.37 20.36
N MET A 94 -10.01 0.96 20.31
CA MET A 94 -9.90 1.72 19.06
C MET A 94 -8.61 1.40 18.30
N ALA A 95 -7.49 1.26 19.00
CA ALA A 95 -6.23 0.85 18.40
C ALA A 95 -6.31 -0.56 17.80
N VAL A 96 -6.83 -1.52 18.56
CA VAL A 96 -7.01 -2.90 18.11
C VAL A 96 -7.93 -2.98 16.90
N ASP A 97 -9.07 -2.29 16.92
CA ASP A 97 -10.02 -2.29 15.82
C ASP A 97 -9.42 -1.67 14.54
N SER A 98 -8.67 -0.59 14.68
CA SER A 98 -7.95 0.03 13.54
C SER A 98 -6.94 -0.93 12.93
N LEU A 99 -6.16 -1.63 13.73
CA LEU A 99 -5.17 -2.61 13.26
C LEU A 99 -5.85 -3.82 12.59
N LYS A 100 -6.97 -4.30 13.12
CA LYS A 100 -7.77 -5.37 12.51
C LYS A 100 -8.34 -4.97 11.14
N LEU A 101 -8.67 -3.70 10.94
CA LEU A 101 -9.11 -3.15 9.66
C LEU A 101 -7.97 -2.92 8.66
N GLY A 102 -6.75 -3.20 9.05
CA GLY A 102 -5.58 -3.15 8.20
C GLY A 102 -4.71 -1.90 8.36
N ALA A 103 -4.91 -1.07 9.39
CA ALA A 103 -3.99 0.00 9.71
C ALA A 103 -2.59 -0.56 9.96
N PHE A 104 -1.58 0.14 9.47
CA PHE A 104 -0.18 -0.25 9.67
C PHE A 104 0.29 0.03 11.09
N GLU A 105 -0.09 1.21 11.61
CA GLU A 105 0.21 1.64 12.98
C GLU A 105 -0.91 2.54 13.52
N PHE A 106 -0.96 2.64 14.84
CA PHE A 106 -1.85 3.54 15.56
C PHE A 106 -1.04 4.42 16.53
N MET A 107 -1.31 5.71 16.54
CA MET A 107 -0.59 6.68 17.36
C MET A 107 -1.55 7.61 18.10
N GLN A 108 -1.28 7.83 19.39
CA GLN A 108 -2.06 8.75 20.21
C GLN A 108 -1.46 10.15 20.16
N LYS A 109 -2.30 11.18 20.09
CA LYS A 109 -1.93 12.57 20.32
C LYS A 109 -1.81 12.84 21.84
N PRO A 110 -0.85 13.64 22.32
CA PRO A 110 0.29 14.20 21.60
C PRO A 110 1.37 13.13 21.29
N PHE A 111 2.05 13.31 20.19
CA PHE A 111 3.12 12.40 19.72
C PHE A 111 4.43 13.15 19.50
N SER A 112 5.55 12.45 19.57
CA SER A 112 6.85 13.00 19.24
C SER A 112 7.14 12.94 17.74
N SER A 113 7.93 13.89 17.23
CA SER A 113 8.39 13.88 15.84
C SER A 113 9.16 12.60 15.51
N GLU A 114 9.95 12.09 16.44
CA GLU A 114 10.71 10.84 16.29
C GLU A 114 9.80 9.64 16.07
N ARG A 115 8.72 9.52 16.85
CA ARG A 115 7.76 8.42 16.70
C ARG A 115 7.01 8.49 15.37
N LEU A 116 6.58 9.69 14.97
CA LEU A 116 5.95 9.91 13.67
C LEU A 116 6.87 9.48 12.52
N LEU A 117 8.12 9.95 12.53
CA LEU A 117 9.10 9.63 11.50
C LEU A 117 9.44 8.13 11.47
N ASN A 118 9.54 7.50 12.63
CA ASN A 118 9.77 6.06 12.72
C ASN A 118 8.65 5.28 12.02
N PHE A 119 7.40 5.60 12.31
CA PHE A 119 6.26 4.92 11.71
C PHE A 119 6.15 5.15 10.19
N VAL A 120 6.39 6.39 9.75
CA VAL A 120 6.38 6.72 8.32
C VAL A 120 7.50 5.99 7.58
N ASN A 121 8.72 6.00 8.10
CA ASN A 121 9.85 5.32 7.48
C ASN A 121 9.63 3.80 7.40
N ARG A 122 9.11 3.19 8.46
CA ARG A 122 8.75 1.76 8.46
C ARG A 122 7.65 1.44 7.43
N GLY A 123 6.67 2.31 7.30
CA GLY A 123 5.62 2.17 6.28
C GLY A 123 6.17 2.23 4.86
N VAL A 124 7.01 3.20 4.56
CA VAL A 124 7.67 3.35 3.26
C VAL A 124 8.55 2.15 2.93
N GLU A 125 9.35 1.68 3.88
CA GLU A 125 10.20 0.51 3.71
C GLU A 125 9.37 -0.76 3.47
N ASN A 126 8.32 -0.97 4.25
CA ASN A 126 7.41 -2.11 4.08
C ASN A 126 6.77 -2.12 2.69
N LEU A 127 6.30 -0.96 2.21
CA LEU A 127 5.74 -0.81 0.87
C LEU A 127 6.77 -1.14 -0.22
N LYS A 128 8.01 -0.69 -0.06
CA LYS A 128 9.10 -0.98 -0.99
C LYS A 128 9.38 -2.47 -1.06
N LEU A 129 9.52 -3.14 0.08
CA LEU A 129 9.76 -4.59 0.15
C LEU A 129 8.62 -5.40 -0.48
N LYS A 130 7.37 -5.02 -0.26
CA LYS A 130 6.21 -5.66 -0.89
C LYS A 130 6.20 -5.51 -2.40
N LYS A 131 6.52 -4.32 -2.92
CA LYS A 131 6.64 -4.07 -4.37
C LYS A 131 7.76 -4.88 -5.00
N GLU A 132 8.92 -4.99 -4.34
CA GLU A 132 10.06 -5.79 -4.80
C GLU A 132 9.72 -7.28 -4.81
N ASN A 133 9.08 -7.77 -3.76
CA ASN A 133 8.67 -9.17 -3.64
C ASN A 133 7.65 -9.55 -4.73
N LYS A 134 6.68 -8.68 -5.00
CA LYS A 134 5.71 -8.87 -6.09
C LYS A 134 6.41 -8.94 -7.45
N LYS A 135 7.34 -8.04 -7.74
CA LYS A 135 8.11 -8.05 -8.99
C LYS A 135 8.94 -9.32 -9.17
N LEU A 136 9.53 -9.84 -8.09
CA LEU A 136 10.30 -11.09 -8.12
C LEU A 136 9.40 -12.29 -8.38
N ASN A 137 8.24 -12.34 -7.72
CA ASN A 137 7.26 -13.41 -7.94
C ASN A 137 6.71 -13.39 -9.37
N ASP A 138 6.39 -12.22 -9.92
CA ASP A 138 5.93 -12.09 -11.31
C ASP A 138 7.01 -12.58 -12.31
N LYS A 139 8.28 -12.23 -12.08
CA LYS A 139 9.39 -12.72 -12.91
C LYS A 139 9.56 -14.23 -12.83
N LEU A 140 9.43 -14.82 -11.64
CA LEU A 140 9.49 -16.26 -11.46
C LEU A 140 8.33 -16.95 -12.17
N PHE A 141 7.12 -16.41 -12.04
CA PHE A 141 5.92 -16.97 -12.68
C PHE A 141 6.08 -16.99 -14.21
N HIS A 142 6.50 -15.89 -14.82
CA HIS A 142 6.78 -15.83 -16.25
C HIS A 142 7.88 -16.81 -16.69
N SER A 143 8.92 -17.00 -15.87
CA SER A 143 9.97 -17.97 -16.20
C SER A 143 9.47 -19.42 -16.13
N TYR A 144 8.59 -19.74 -15.18
CA TYR A 144 7.97 -21.07 -15.08
C TYR A 144 6.99 -21.34 -16.23
N GLU A 145 6.18 -20.38 -16.64
CA GLU A 145 5.31 -20.52 -17.82
C GLU A 145 6.13 -20.79 -19.08
N PHE A 146 7.18 -20.03 -19.31
CA PHE A 146 8.05 -20.21 -20.47
C PHE A 146 8.75 -21.58 -20.48
N ILE A 147 9.24 -22.07 -19.34
CA ILE A 147 9.84 -23.39 -19.22
C ILE A 147 8.79 -24.49 -19.41
N GLY A 148 7.58 -24.31 -18.87
CA GLY A 148 6.47 -25.25 -19.03
C GLY A 148 6.03 -25.40 -20.48
N GLU A 149 5.86 -24.31 -21.21
CA GLU A 149 5.53 -24.32 -22.64
C GLU A 149 6.63 -24.96 -23.49
N SER A 150 7.90 -24.63 -23.24
CA SER A 150 9.05 -25.21 -23.95
C SER A 150 9.15 -26.71 -23.71
N TYR A 151 8.93 -27.18 -22.51
CA TYR A 151 8.91 -28.61 -22.17
C TYR A 151 7.77 -29.38 -22.86
N MET A 152 6.55 -28.78 -22.86
CA MET A 152 5.40 -29.39 -23.55
C MET A 152 5.59 -29.46 -25.05
N ILE A 153 6.11 -28.40 -25.68
CA ILE A 153 6.40 -28.37 -27.13
C ILE A 153 7.43 -29.43 -27.48
N THR A 154 8.48 -29.63 -26.68
CA THR A 154 9.50 -30.64 -26.90
C THR A 154 8.90 -32.05 -26.79
N LYS A 155 8.06 -32.33 -25.81
CA LYS A 155 7.34 -33.60 -25.68
C LYS A 155 6.41 -33.89 -26.86
N ILE A 156 5.68 -32.93 -27.35
CA ILE A 156 4.79 -33.06 -28.50
C ILE A 156 5.60 -33.38 -29.74
N ARG A 157 6.73 -32.71 -29.99
CA ARG A 157 7.64 -33.01 -31.11
C ARG A 157 8.17 -34.46 -31.06
N ASP A 158 8.59 -34.91 -29.88
CA ASP A 158 9.10 -36.27 -29.70
C ASP A 158 8.03 -37.33 -29.97
N LEU A 159 6.79 -37.08 -29.53
CA LEU A 159 5.64 -37.95 -29.82
C LEU A 159 5.33 -38.00 -31.33
N MET A 160 5.29 -36.85 -32.01
CA MET A 160 5.05 -36.78 -33.43
C MET A 160 6.14 -37.47 -34.25
N SER A 161 7.40 -37.35 -33.85
CA SER A 161 8.54 -38.04 -34.47
C SER A 161 8.43 -39.59 -34.33
N LYS A 162 7.97 -40.06 -33.17
CA LYS A 162 7.74 -41.51 -32.93
C LYS A 162 6.59 -42.06 -33.77
N LEU A 163 5.47 -41.34 -33.89
CA LEU A 163 4.33 -41.70 -34.69
C LEU A 163 4.68 -41.77 -36.19
N SER A 164 5.39 -40.78 -36.72
CA SER A 164 5.88 -40.75 -38.11
C SER A 164 6.77 -41.96 -38.45
N LYS A 165 7.61 -42.44 -37.52
CA LYS A 165 8.45 -43.63 -37.70
C LYS A 165 7.66 -44.93 -37.65
N MET A 166 6.50 -44.95 -36.97
CA MET A 166 5.62 -46.13 -36.93
C MET A 166 4.84 -46.29 -38.23
N GLU A 167 4.36 -45.22 -38.86
CA GLU A 167 3.67 -45.28 -40.16
C GLU A 167 4.58 -45.75 -41.29
N SER A 168 5.87 -45.44 -41.27
CA SER A 168 6.82 -45.88 -42.28
C SER A 168 7.22 -47.39 -42.21
N ARG A 169 6.73 -48.13 -41.20
CA ARG A 169 6.99 -49.56 -41.03
C ARG A 169 5.83 -50.48 -41.41
N VAL A 170 4.75 -49.95 -41.93
CA VAL A 170 3.51 -50.69 -42.26
C VAL A 170 3.44 -51.07 -43.75
N PHE A 171 4.48 -50.78 -44.54
CA PHE A 171 4.61 -51.20 -45.93
C PHE A 171 5.87 -52.02 -46.17
#